data_3d99199c72d056a6673f0a8b35993955
#
_entry.id   3d99199c72d056a6673f0a8b35993955
#
_cell.length_a   1.000
_cell.length_b   1.000
_cell.length_c   1.000
_cell.angle_alpha   90.00
_cell.angle_beta   90.00
_cell.angle_gamma   90.00
#
_symmetry.space_group_name_H-M   'P 1'
#
loop_
_entity.id
_entity.type
_entity.pdbx_description
1 polymer ?
#
loop_
_entity_poly.entity_id
_entity_poly.type
_entity_poly.pdbx_seq_one_letter_code
_entity_poly.pdbx_strand_id
1 'polypeptide(L)'
;RVKVMNNDGTMNELAGIYAGLDRFAARKQIIKDLEAMGRLVKIEKMVHSVGHSERTGVVVEPRLSTQWFVNMAPLAKESIENQASDNAVEFYPPRFNQTFLRWMENIHDWVISRQLWWGHQIPAWYHKETGEVYVGMEAPADHENWQQDPDVLDTWFSSALWPFSTMGWPDENSEDYQRYFPNNTLVTGYDIIAFWVSRMIFQSLEFTGERPFDNVLIHGLIRAEDGRKMSKSLGNGIDPMEIIDQYGADALRWFLSNGSSPGQDMRFSYEKMD
;
A
#
# COMPACT_ATOMS: atom_id res chain seq x y z
N ARG A 1 23.88 -12.37 -4.60
CA ARG A 1 22.87 -12.75 -5.59
C ARG A 1 23.25 -12.16 -6.96
N VAL A 2 23.02 -12.90 -8.04
CA VAL A 2 23.33 -12.46 -9.40
C VAL A 2 22.01 -12.19 -10.12
N LYS A 3 21.91 -11.04 -10.80
CA LYS A 3 20.75 -10.66 -11.59
C LYS A 3 20.98 -11.14 -13.02
N VAL A 4 20.27 -12.17 -13.43
CA VAL A 4 20.42 -12.82 -14.75
C VAL A 4 19.32 -12.47 -15.76
N MET A 5 18.42 -11.54 -15.40
CA MET A 5 17.24 -11.20 -16.23
C MET A 5 17.13 -9.71 -16.43
N ASN A 6 16.77 -9.31 -17.64
CA ASN A 6 16.45 -7.94 -18.06
C ASN A 6 15.05 -7.50 -17.57
N ASN A 7 14.72 -6.21 -17.79
CA ASN A 7 13.43 -5.64 -17.38
C ASN A 7 12.25 -6.22 -18.17
N ASP A 8 12.49 -6.63 -19.41
CA ASP A 8 11.50 -7.23 -20.33
C ASP A 8 11.28 -8.74 -20.10
N GLY A 9 12.00 -9.34 -19.13
CA GLY A 9 11.91 -10.77 -18.84
C GLY A 9 12.81 -11.66 -19.71
N THR A 10 13.66 -11.09 -20.55
CA THR A 10 14.69 -11.84 -21.25
C THR A 10 15.90 -12.07 -20.36
N MET A 11 16.66 -13.12 -20.62
CA MET A 11 17.90 -13.42 -19.92
C MET A 11 19.00 -12.46 -20.37
N ASN A 12 19.74 -11.87 -19.44
CA ASN A 12 20.85 -10.97 -19.71
C ASN A 12 22.18 -11.70 -19.97
N GLU A 13 23.25 -10.95 -20.23
CA GLU A 13 24.57 -11.48 -20.52
C GLU A 13 25.15 -12.38 -19.41
N LEU A 14 24.79 -12.10 -18.15
CA LEU A 14 25.23 -12.91 -17.01
C LEU A 14 24.61 -14.30 -16.96
N ALA A 15 23.59 -14.55 -17.77
CA ALA A 15 22.99 -15.88 -17.95
C ALA A 15 23.81 -16.79 -18.89
N GLY A 16 24.92 -16.30 -19.44
CA GLY A 16 25.83 -17.07 -20.30
C GLY A 16 25.12 -17.57 -21.57
N ILE A 17 25.13 -18.89 -21.80
CA ILE A 17 24.55 -19.50 -23.02
C ILE A 17 23.04 -19.29 -23.16
N TYR A 18 22.36 -18.85 -22.13
CA TYR A 18 20.90 -18.57 -22.15
C TYR A 18 20.59 -17.11 -22.41
N ALA A 19 21.61 -16.24 -22.58
CA ALA A 19 21.41 -14.82 -22.85
C ALA A 19 20.52 -14.58 -24.08
N GLY A 20 19.60 -13.61 -23.97
CA GLY A 20 18.63 -13.26 -25.01
C GLY A 20 17.40 -14.15 -25.08
N LEU A 21 17.35 -15.28 -24.38
CA LEU A 21 16.14 -16.10 -24.33
C LEU A 21 15.08 -15.48 -23.40
N ASP A 22 13.81 -15.65 -23.77
CA ASP A 22 12.71 -15.44 -22.84
C ASP A 22 12.84 -16.37 -21.63
N ARG A 23 12.46 -15.90 -20.43
CA ARG A 23 12.62 -16.64 -19.18
C ARG A 23 11.98 -18.03 -19.18
N PHE A 24 10.83 -18.20 -19.86
CA PHE A 24 10.18 -19.51 -19.95
C PHE A 24 10.87 -20.42 -20.96
N ALA A 25 11.42 -19.86 -22.05
CA ALA A 25 12.25 -20.59 -23.01
C ALA A 25 13.55 -21.03 -22.37
N ALA A 26 14.22 -20.14 -21.61
CA ALA A 26 15.43 -20.46 -20.86
C ALA A 26 15.21 -21.59 -19.85
N ARG A 27 14.11 -21.57 -19.09
CA ARG A 27 13.74 -22.64 -18.16
C ARG A 27 13.62 -24.00 -18.85
N LYS A 28 12.98 -24.04 -20.01
CA LYS A 28 12.85 -25.28 -20.80
C LYS A 28 14.21 -25.77 -21.33
N GLN A 29 15.08 -24.84 -21.76
CA GLN A 29 16.37 -25.18 -22.29
C GLN A 29 17.32 -25.68 -21.19
N ILE A 30 17.31 -25.06 -20.00
CA ILE A 30 18.10 -25.48 -18.83
C ILE A 30 17.79 -26.95 -18.47
N ILE A 31 16.52 -27.34 -18.50
CA ILE A 31 16.10 -28.72 -18.18
C ILE A 31 16.70 -29.70 -19.21
N LYS A 32 16.66 -29.38 -20.49
CA LYS A 32 17.23 -30.24 -21.55
C LYS A 32 18.75 -30.36 -21.40
N ASP A 33 19.43 -29.27 -21.10
CA ASP A 33 20.89 -29.25 -20.94
C ASP A 33 21.31 -30.04 -19.71
N LEU A 34 20.58 -29.93 -18.59
CA LEU A 34 20.84 -30.75 -17.39
C LEU A 34 20.61 -32.24 -17.66
N GLU A 35 19.62 -32.59 -18.47
CA GLU A 35 19.36 -33.97 -18.90
C GLU A 35 20.51 -34.50 -19.77
N ALA A 36 20.94 -33.71 -20.76
CA ALA A 36 22.05 -34.04 -21.63
C ALA A 36 23.39 -34.21 -20.87
N MET A 37 23.58 -33.45 -19.78
CA MET A 37 24.76 -33.57 -18.89
C MET A 37 24.63 -34.74 -17.88
N GLY A 38 23.51 -35.48 -17.87
CA GLY A 38 23.26 -36.54 -16.87
C GLY A 38 23.09 -36.00 -15.43
N ARG A 39 22.74 -34.73 -15.26
CA ARG A 39 22.60 -34.07 -13.96
C ARG A 39 21.13 -33.86 -13.54
N LEU A 40 20.19 -34.19 -14.41
CA LEU A 40 18.76 -34.15 -14.08
C LEU A 40 18.38 -35.43 -13.35
N VAL A 41 18.06 -35.31 -12.05
CA VAL A 41 17.68 -36.48 -11.22
C VAL A 41 16.23 -36.89 -11.46
N LYS A 42 15.31 -35.92 -11.41
CA LYS A 42 13.87 -36.14 -11.68
C LYS A 42 13.14 -34.80 -11.89
N ILE A 43 11.98 -34.89 -12.53
CA ILE A 43 11.03 -33.79 -12.62
C ILE A 43 9.76 -34.22 -11.87
N GLU A 44 9.38 -33.45 -10.83
CA GLU A 44 8.15 -33.68 -10.09
C GLU A 44 7.14 -32.57 -10.41
N LYS A 45 5.92 -32.98 -10.73
CA LYS A 45 4.80 -32.04 -10.87
C LYS A 45 4.28 -31.70 -9.48
N MET A 46 4.23 -30.41 -9.16
CA MET A 46 3.64 -29.93 -7.92
C MET A 46 2.64 -28.80 -8.22
N VAL A 47 1.63 -28.70 -7.38
CA VAL A 47 0.67 -27.59 -7.41
C VAL A 47 1.09 -26.58 -6.33
N HIS A 48 1.31 -25.34 -6.72
CA HIS A 48 1.62 -24.25 -5.81
C HIS A 48 1.04 -22.93 -6.33
N SER A 49 0.90 -21.95 -5.44
CA SER A 49 0.47 -20.61 -5.83
C SER A 49 1.60 -19.88 -6.56
N VAL A 50 1.28 -19.30 -7.70
CA VAL A 50 2.21 -18.48 -8.49
C VAL A 50 1.70 -17.04 -8.47
N GLY A 51 2.57 -16.10 -8.04
CA GLY A 51 2.25 -14.67 -8.03
C GLY A 51 2.07 -14.13 -9.45
N HIS A 52 1.01 -13.39 -9.65
CA HIS A 52 0.73 -12.66 -10.90
C HIS A 52 0.55 -11.18 -10.59
N SER A 53 0.96 -10.33 -11.53
CA SER A 53 0.68 -8.91 -11.46
C SER A 53 -0.83 -8.69 -11.49
N GLU A 54 -1.35 -8.01 -10.50
CA GLU A 54 -2.78 -7.67 -10.40
C GLU A 54 -3.26 -6.80 -11.57
N ARG A 55 -2.35 -6.01 -12.14
CA ARG A 55 -2.65 -5.08 -13.23
C ARG A 55 -2.57 -5.71 -14.61
N THR A 56 -1.60 -6.61 -14.83
CA THR A 56 -1.29 -7.16 -16.17
C THR A 56 -1.54 -8.66 -16.30
N GLY A 57 -1.76 -9.36 -15.20
CA GLY A 57 -1.89 -10.82 -15.16
C GLY A 57 -0.59 -11.59 -15.45
N VAL A 58 0.54 -10.90 -15.62
CA VAL A 58 1.83 -11.52 -15.92
C VAL A 58 2.42 -12.13 -14.67
N VAL A 59 3.08 -13.29 -14.81
CA VAL A 59 3.81 -13.95 -13.72
C VAL A 59 4.89 -13.04 -13.16
N VAL A 60 4.90 -12.87 -11.84
CA VAL A 60 5.89 -12.05 -11.11
C VAL A 60 7.18 -12.84 -10.95
N GLU A 61 8.30 -12.21 -11.26
CA GLU A 61 9.64 -12.77 -11.05
C GLU A 61 10.39 -11.95 -10.00
N PRO A 62 11.04 -12.60 -9.00
CA PRO A 62 11.81 -11.88 -7.99
C PRO A 62 13.07 -11.25 -8.61
N ARG A 63 13.21 -9.94 -8.47
CA ARG A 63 14.32 -9.16 -8.98
C ARG A 63 14.84 -8.18 -7.95
N LEU A 64 16.14 -7.92 -7.97
CA LEU A 64 16.71 -6.78 -7.28
C LEU A 64 16.50 -5.51 -8.12
N SER A 65 15.98 -4.47 -7.50
CA SER A 65 15.85 -3.13 -8.08
C SER A 65 16.18 -2.09 -7.03
N THR A 66 16.70 -0.95 -7.49
CA THR A 66 16.88 0.22 -6.62
C THR A 66 15.51 0.81 -6.34
N GLN A 67 15.22 1.09 -5.09
CA GLN A 67 13.94 1.62 -4.62
C GLN A 67 14.19 2.65 -3.51
N TRP A 68 13.23 3.55 -3.33
CA TRP A 68 13.18 4.42 -2.18
C TRP A 68 12.51 3.71 -1.01
N PHE A 69 13.15 3.76 0.15
CA PHE A 69 12.65 3.14 1.38
C PHE A 69 12.52 4.20 2.47
N VAL A 70 11.47 4.09 3.25
CA VAL A 70 11.38 4.73 4.56
C VAL A 70 11.95 3.76 5.60
N ASN A 71 12.92 4.20 6.37
CA ASN A 71 13.42 3.45 7.52
C ASN A 71 12.35 3.46 8.62
N MET A 72 11.67 2.35 8.79
CA MET A 72 10.51 2.26 9.69
C MET A 72 10.85 2.10 11.16
N ALA A 73 12.04 1.64 11.49
CA ALA A 73 12.39 1.33 12.90
C ALA A 73 12.23 2.53 13.86
N PRO A 74 12.75 3.75 13.58
CA PRO A 74 12.54 4.90 14.46
C PRO A 74 11.09 5.33 14.54
N LEU A 75 10.37 5.37 13.41
CA LEU A 75 8.97 5.80 13.33
C LEU A 75 8.03 4.83 14.08
N ALA A 76 8.31 3.54 13.98
CA ALA A 76 7.57 2.52 14.72
C ALA A 76 7.79 2.65 16.21
N LYS A 77 9.04 2.85 16.64
CA LYS A 77 9.38 3.06 18.05
C LYS A 77 8.62 4.25 18.63
N GLU A 78 8.68 5.39 17.97
CA GLU A 78 7.99 6.60 18.40
C GLU A 78 6.47 6.41 18.48
N SER A 79 5.88 5.74 17.49
CA SER A 79 4.44 5.42 17.47
C SER A 79 4.03 4.52 18.63
N ILE A 80 4.85 3.52 19.00
CA ILE A 80 4.59 2.63 20.13
C ILE A 80 4.72 3.40 21.47
N GLU A 81 5.74 4.25 21.59
CA GLU A 81 5.95 5.10 22.77
C GLU A 81 4.81 6.09 22.93
N ASN A 82 4.36 6.75 21.86
CA ASN A 82 3.18 7.61 21.87
C ASN A 82 1.93 6.86 22.33
N GLN A 83 1.73 5.63 21.85
CA GLN A 83 0.56 4.82 22.19
C GLN A 83 0.58 4.32 23.66
N ALA A 84 1.72 4.37 24.32
CA ALA A 84 1.87 4.09 25.73
C ALA A 84 1.80 5.34 26.64
N SER A 85 1.63 6.53 26.07
CA SER A 85 1.58 7.82 26.75
C SER A 85 0.14 8.32 26.94
N ASP A 86 0.01 9.46 27.63
CA ASP A 86 -1.27 10.18 27.76
C ASP A 86 -1.73 10.78 26.43
N ASN A 87 -0.84 10.86 25.41
CA ASN A 87 -1.13 11.31 24.05
C ASN A 87 -1.52 10.14 23.11
N ALA A 88 -1.94 9.01 23.65
CA ALA A 88 -2.36 7.85 22.86
C ALA A 88 -3.56 8.15 21.98
N VAL A 89 -3.63 7.49 20.82
CA VAL A 89 -4.81 7.46 19.97
C VAL A 89 -5.76 6.37 20.48
N GLU A 90 -7.01 6.74 20.76
CA GLU A 90 -8.01 5.81 21.25
C GLU A 90 -8.67 5.02 20.12
N PHE A 91 -8.62 3.69 20.18
CA PHE A 91 -9.24 2.81 19.19
C PHE A 91 -10.60 2.27 19.66
N TYR A 92 -11.61 2.39 18.84
CA TYR A 92 -12.94 1.85 19.07
C TYR A 92 -13.34 0.87 17.97
N PRO A 93 -13.55 -0.44 18.27
CA PRO A 93 -13.35 -1.10 19.56
C PRO A 93 -11.87 -1.19 20.02
N PRO A 94 -11.60 -1.25 21.34
CA PRO A 94 -10.24 -1.21 21.89
C PRO A 94 -9.32 -2.34 21.42
N ARG A 95 -9.87 -3.48 20.98
CA ARG A 95 -9.08 -4.61 20.45
C ARG A 95 -8.20 -4.23 19.26
N PHE A 96 -8.57 -3.20 18.50
CA PHE A 96 -7.79 -2.74 17.34
C PHE A 96 -6.53 -2.00 17.71
N ASN A 97 -6.38 -1.51 18.94
CA ASN A 97 -5.11 -1.02 19.44
C ASN A 97 -4.04 -2.13 19.41
N GLN A 98 -4.40 -3.34 19.82
CA GLN A 98 -3.49 -4.49 19.73
C GLN A 98 -3.13 -4.87 18.28
N THR A 99 -4.06 -4.66 17.36
CA THR A 99 -3.79 -4.86 15.92
C THR A 99 -2.77 -3.85 15.40
N PHE A 100 -2.93 -2.58 15.78
CA PHE A 100 -1.98 -1.51 15.46
C PHE A 100 -0.60 -1.79 16.06
N LEU A 101 -0.52 -2.04 17.37
CA LEU A 101 0.77 -2.28 18.05
C LEU A 101 1.50 -3.48 17.46
N ARG A 102 0.81 -4.60 17.25
CA ARG A 102 1.41 -5.80 16.64
C ARG A 102 1.94 -5.53 15.23
N TRP A 103 1.27 -4.67 14.46
CA TRP A 103 1.76 -4.25 13.16
C TRP A 103 3.04 -3.43 13.30
N MET A 104 3.08 -2.44 14.20
CA MET A 104 4.25 -1.58 14.42
C MET A 104 5.45 -2.35 14.96
N GLU A 105 5.24 -3.31 15.86
CA GLU A 105 6.29 -4.19 16.42
C GLU A 105 6.97 -5.07 15.36
N ASN A 106 6.26 -5.41 14.28
CA ASN A 106 6.74 -6.31 13.23
C ASN A 106 6.92 -5.62 11.87
N ILE A 107 6.91 -4.30 11.84
CA ILE A 107 6.99 -3.54 10.60
C ILE A 107 8.38 -3.65 9.96
N HIS A 108 8.42 -3.74 8.65
CA HIS A 108 9.64 -3.66 7.85
C HIS A 108 9.72 -2.33 7.12
N ASP A 109 10.92 -1.98 6.63
CA ASP A 109 11.14 -0.78 5.84
C ASP A 109 10.14 -0.72 4.68
N TRP A 110 9.55 0.45 4.52
CA TRP A 110 8.48 0.67 3.56
C TRP A 110 9.03 1.18 2.24
N VAL A 111 8.84 0.40 1.16
CA VAL A 111 9.14 0.85 -0.20
C VAL A 111 8.08 1.87 -0.61
N ILE A 112 8.52 3.10 -0.89
CA ILE A 112 7.63 4.22 -1.26
C ILE A 112 7.65 4.54 -2.75
N SER A 113 8.60 4.03 -3.52
CA SER A 113 8.67 4.22 -4.97
C SER A 113 7.77 3.24 -5.72
N ARG A 114 7.08 3.72 -6.74
CA ARG A 114 6.20 2.95 -7.62
C ARG A 114 6.52 3.25 -9.08
N GLN A 115 6.65 2.21 -9.90
CA GLN A 115 6.92 2.31 -11.34
C GLN A 115 5.59 2.48 -12.07
N LEU A 116 4.95 3.63 -11.88
CA LEU A 116 3.67 3.99 -12.45
C LEU A 116 3.80 5.29 -13.26
N TRP A 117 2.99 5.43 -14.28
CA TRP A 117 2.94 6.67 -15.06
C TRP A 117 2.17 7.80 -14.34
N TRP A 118 1.13 7.45 -13.58
CA TRP A 118 0.30 8.42 -12.87
C TRP A 118 0.58 8.40 -11.36
N GLY A 119 0.84 9.58 -10.81
CA GLY A 119 1.08 9.78 -9.38
C GLY A 119 1.92 11.00 -9.10
N HIS A 120 2.32 11.17 -7.83
CA HIS A 120 3.25 12.21 -7.40
C HIS A 120 4.67 11.76 -7.69
N GLN A 121 5.30 12.33 -8.71
CA GLN A 121 6.68 12.02 -9.07
C GLN A 121 7.61 12.33 -7.89
N ILE A 122 8.55 11.43 -7.61
CA ILE A 122 9.49 11.58 -6.51
C ILE A 122 10.35 12.82 -6.74
N PRO A 123 10.41 13.77 -5.78
CA PRO A 123 11.15 15.01 -5.90
C PRO A 123 12.65 14.78 -5.63
N ALA A 124 13.26 13.88 -6.37
CA ALA A 124 14.67 13.55 -6.30
C ALA A 124 15.28 13.60 -7.70
N TRP A 125 16.51 14.05 -7.78
CA TRP A 125 17.24 14.30 -9.01
C TRP A 125 18.60 13.60 -8.95
N TYR A 126 19.00 12.95 -10.02
CA TYR A 126 20.27 12.25 -10.14
C TYR A 126 21.17 13.00 -11.11
N HIS A 127 22.38 13.37 -10.69
CA HIS A 127 23.37 13.92 -11.61
C HIS A 127 23.83 12.85 -12.58
N LYS A 128 23.75 13.15 -13.89
CA LYS A 128 23.95 12.19 -14.98
C LYS A 128 25.35 11.59 -15.03
N GLU A 129 26.37 12.34 -14.60
CA GLU A 129 27.78 11.89 -14.64
C GLU A 129 28.24 11.33 -13.31
N THR A 130 27.90 11.99 -12.18
CA THR A 130 28.44 11.62 -10.87
C THR A 130 27.55 10.64 -10.10
N GLY A 131 26.25 10.57 -10.47
CA GLY A 131 25.25 9.80 -9.70
C GLY A 131 24.86 10.44 -8.36
N GLU A 132 25.28 11.68 -8.11
CA GLU A 132 24.87 12.44 -6.94
C GLU A 132 23.36 12.60 -6.88
N VAL A 133 22.79 12.52 -5.69
CA VAL A 133 21.34 12.63 -5.47
C VAL A 133 21.04 13.95 -4.78
N TYR A 134 20.17 14.72 -5.40
CA TYR A 134 19.58 15.93 -4.82
C TYR A 134 18.08 15.72 -4.60
N VAL A 135 17.57 16.12 -3.43
CA VAL A 135 16.15 16.06 -3.10
C VAL A 135 15.59 17.47 -3.02
N GLY A 136 14.60 17.78 -3.83
CA GLY A 136 13.96 19.08 -3.91
C GLY A 136 12.85 19.13 -4.94
N MET A 137 11.92 20.07 -4.75
CA MET A 137 10.77 20.23 -5.65
C MET A 137 11.15 20.66 -7.06
N GLU A 138 12.24 21.38 -7.19
CA GLU A 138 12.77 21.86 -8.46
C GLU A 138 14.17 21.28 -8.70
N ALA A 139 14.52 21.14 -9.97
CA ALA A 139 15.86 20.74 -10.34
C ALA A 139 16.92 21.76 -9.86
N PRO A 140 18.17 21.33 -9.58
CA PRO A 140 19.28 22.24 -9.36
C PRO A 140 19.48 23.23 -10.52
N ALA A 141 20.20 24.32 -10.29
CA ALA A 141 20.38 25.42 -11.27
C ALA A 141 20.95 24.95 -12.60
N ASP A 142 21.79 23.92 -12.59
CA ASP A 142 22.36 23.25 -13.77
C ASP A 142 21.52 22.05 -14.24
N HIS A 143 20.21 22.22 -14.27
CA HIS A 143 19.18 21.20 -14.49
C HIS A 143 19.44 20.26 -15.67
N GLU A 144 20.14 20.72 -16.72
CA GLU A 144 20.52 19.89 -17.87
C GLU A 144 21.45 18.70 -17.52
N ASN A 145 22.17 18.80 -16.39
CA ASN A 145 23.03 17.73 -15.88
C ASN A 145 22.27 16.75 -14.95
N TRP A 146 21.03 17.03 -14.64
CA TRP A 146 20.21 16.25 -13.71
C TRP A 146 19.05 15.55 -14.41
N GLN A 147 18.65 14.45 -13.85
CA GLN A 147 17.47 13.68 -14.25
C GLN A 147 16.61 13.42 -13.03
N GLN A 148 15.35 13.81 -13.10
CA GLN A 148 14.40 13.49 -12.05
C GLN A 148 14.14 11.99 -11.99
N ASP A 149 13.90 11.47 -10.78
CA ASP A 149 13.47 10.08 -10.56
C ASP A 149 12.19 9.82 -11.36
N PRO A 150 12.15 8.75 -12.19
CA PRO A 150 10.98 8.45 -13.02
C PRO A 150 9.82 7.85 -12.22
N ASP A 151 10.08 7.39 -10.99
CA ASP A 151 9.09 6.74 -10.16
C ASP A 151 8.16 7.76 -9.48
N VAL A 152 7.03 7.29 -9.02
CA VAL A 152 6.07 8.08 -8.24
C VAL A 152 5.97 7.54 -6.82
N LEU A 153 5.52 8.37 -5.89
CA LEU A 153 5.29 7.98 -4.50
C LEU A 153 4.12 6.98 -4.39
N ASP A 154 4.23 6.07 -3.45
CA ASP A 154 3.12 5.21 -3.03
C ASP A 154 1.90 6.04 -2.64
N THR A 155 0.72 5.62 -3.08
CA THR A 155 -0.56 6.28 -2.77
C THR A 155 -0.73 6.55 -1.27
N TRP A 156 -0.30 5.60 -0.44
CA TRP A 156 -0.41 5.73 1.01
C TRP A 156 0.52 6.78 1.63
N PHE A 157 1.54 7.22 0.89
CA PHE A 157 2.43 8.28 1.37
C PHE A 157 1.68 9.61 1.47
N SER A 158 1.06 10.06 0.38
CA SER A 158 0.26 11.28 0.37
C SER A 158 -1.06 11.13 1.15
N SER A 159 -1.70 9.95 1.09
CA SER A 159 -2.94 9.69 1.84
C SER A 159 -2.76 9.83 3.36
N ALA A 160 -1.57 9.54 3.86
CA ALA A 160 -1.26 9.66 5.29
C ALA A 160 -1.05 11.10 5.76
N LEU A 161 -0.82 12.04 4.86
CA LEU A 161 -0.72 13.48 5.18
C LEU A 161 -2.09 14.13 5.43
N TRP A 162 -3.17 13.44 5.10
CA TRP A 162 -4.53 14.00 5.08
C TRP A 162 -4.95 14.71 6.36
N PRO A 163 -4.71 14.20 7.59
CA PRO A 163 -5.18 14.82 8.83
C PRO A 163 -4.68 16.24 9.06
N PHE A 164 -3.53 16.61 8.49
CA PHE A 164 -2.89 17.91 8.68
C PHE A 164 -2.71 18.69 7.37
N SER A 165 -2.43 18.02 6.24
CA SER A 165 -2.22 18.73 4.97
C SER A 165 -3.50 19.43 4.46
N THR A 166 -4.67 18.86 4.68
CA THR A 166 -5.96 19.47 4.31
C THR A 166 -6.35 20.66 5.18
N MET A 167 -5.68 20.81 6.32
CA MET A 167 -5.88 21.94 7.25
C MET A 167 -4.91 23.10 7.00
N GLY A 168 -4.07 22.99 5.96
CA GLY A 168 -3.16 24.06 5.56
C GLY A 168 -1.70 23.81 5.89
N TRP A 169 -1.35 22.74 6.62
CA TRP A 169 0.05 22.38 6.83
C TRP A 169 0.80 22.26 5.47
N PRO A 170 2.03 22.76 5.30
CA PRO A 170 2.99 23.13 6.36
C PRO A 170 2.90 24.57 6.88
N ASP A 171 1.87 25.38 6.52
CA ASP A 171 1.64 26.65 7.15
C ASP A 171 0.98 26.46 8.52
N GLU A 172 1.80 26.46 9.57
CA GLU A 172 1.34 26.32 10.95
C GLU A 172 0.47 27.49 11.44
N ASN A 173 0.43 28.61 10.69
CA ASN A 173 -0.43 29.75 11.01
C ASN A 173 -1.80 29.65 10.33
N SER A 174 -2.06 28.62 9.54
CA SER A 174 -3.39 28.38 8.97
C SER A 174 -4.44 28.28 10.08
N GLU A 175 -5.54 29.03 9.95
CA GLU A 175 -6.63 29.04 10.93
C GLU A 175 -7.23 27.64 11.12
N ASP A 176 -7.39 26.89 10.03
CA ASP A 176 -7.94 25.53 10.07
C ASP A 176 -6.98 24.57 10.76
N TYR A 177 -5.67 24.67 10.50
CA TYR A 177 -4.68 23.84 11.17
C TYR A 177 -4.67 24.10 12.68
N GLN A 178 -4.62 25.35 13.11
CA GLN A 178 -4.63 25.70 14.53
C GLN A 178 -5.93 25.29 15.25
N ARG A 179 -7.05 25.26 14.53
CA ARG A 179 -8.36 24.96 15.10
C ARG A 179 -8.71 23.49 15.11
N TYR A 180 -8.35 22.73 14.08
CA TYR A 180 -8.88 21.40 13.84
C TYR A 180 -7.82 20.30 13.88
N PHE A 181 -6.55 20.62 14.00
CA PHE A 181 -5.48 19.66 14.20
C PHE A 181 -4.95 19.71 15.65
N PRO A 182 -4.78 18.56 16.35
CA PRO A 182 -5.22 17.21 15.97
C PRO A 182 -6.75 17.08 15.78
N ASN A 183 -7.15 16.17 14.87
CA ASN A 183 -8.57 15.94 14.61
C ASN A 183 -9.23 15.19 15.78
N ASN A 184 -10.55 15.31 15.95
CA ASN A 184 -11.23 14.59 17.03
C ASN A 184 -11.41 13.11 16.73
N THR A 185 -11.86 12.76 15.51
CA THR A 185 -12.22 11.38 15.19
C THR A 185 -11.97 11.04 13.73
N LEU A 186 -11.27 9.93 13.52
CA LEU A 186 -11.19 9.24 12.24
C LEU A 186 -12.17 8.07 12.22
N VAL A 187 -12.88 7.88 11.11
CA VAL A 187 -13.74 6.70 10.88
C VAL A 187 -13.22 5.94 9.69
N THR A 188 -12.91 4.64 9.85
CA THR A 188 -12.37 3.82 8.77
C THR A 188 -12.61 2.32 8.98
N GLY A 189 -12.43 1.52 7.91
CA GLY A 189 -12.49 0.07 7.99
C GLY A 189 -11.26 -0.56 8.65
N TYR A 190 -11.45 -1.72 9.26
CA TYR A 190 -10.35 -2.45 9.91
C TYR A 190 -9.27 -2.91 8.91
N ASP A 191 -9.61 -3.08 7.65
CA ASP A 191 -8.73 -3.63 6.63
C ASP A 191 -7.61 -2.68 6.18
N ILE A 192 -7.71 -1.39 6.54
CA ILE A 192 -6.69 -0.39 6.24
C ILE A 192 -6.03 0.24 7.48
N ILE A 193 -6.14 -0.41 8.64
CA ILE A 193 -5.41 0.05 9.84
C ILE A 193 -3.91 0.12 9.55
N ALA A 194 -3.35 -0.95 8.99
CA ALA A 194 -1.93 -1.01 8.65
C ALA A 194 -1.54 -0.07 7.51
N PHE A 195 -2.43 0.13 6.52
CA PHE A 195 -2.11 0.92 5.34
C PHE A 195 -2.33 2.42 5.53
N TRP A 196 -3.34 2.81 6.29
CA TRP A 196 -3.73 4.20 6.42
C TRP A 196 -3.60 4.74 7.84
N VAL A 197 -4.25 4.11 8.83
CA VAL A 197 -4.24 4.60 10.20
C VAL A 197 -2.82 4.68 10.76
N SER A 198 -2.05 3.59 10.63
CA SER A 198 -0.67 3.56 11.13
C SER A 198 0.21 4.60 10.46
N ARG A 199 0.04 4.78 9.13
CA ARG A 199 0.80 5.78 8.36
C ARG A 199 0.44 7.21 8.74
N MET A 200 -0.82 7.50 9.00
CA MET A 200 -1.22 8.81 9.52
C MET A 200 -0.59 9.07 10.89
N ILE A 201 -0.57 8.07 11.78
CA ILE A 201 0.01 8.22 13.12
C ILE A 201 1.50 8.52 13.02
N PHE A 202 2.29 7.66 12.38
CA PHE A 202 3.73 7.88 12.37
C PHE A 202 4.17 9.08 11.53
N GLN A 203 3.49 9.41 10.43
CA GLN A 203 3.81 10.62 9.66
C GLN A 203 3.42 11.90 10.41
N SER A 204 2.31 11.89 11.13
CA SER A 204 1.91 13.03 11.95
C SER A 204 2.92 13.28 13.06
N LEU A 205 3.33 12.25 13.78
CA LEU A 205 4.35 12.37 14.82
C LEU A 205 5.67 12.91 14.24
N GLU A 206 6.16 12.33 13.14
CA GLU A 206 7.40 12.76 12.50
C GLU A 206 7.36 14.20 11.99
N PHE A 207 6.26 14.63 11.37
CA PHE A 207 6.20 15.94 10.73
C PHE A 207 5.70 17.08 11.62
N THR A 208 4.89 16.76 12.63
CA THR A 208 4.22 17.76 13.48
C THR A 208 4.54 17.60 14.96
N GLY A 209 5.06 16.45 15.39
CA GLY A 209 5.26 16.12 16.79
C GLY A 209 3.97 15.76 17.54
N GLU A 210 2.82 15.70 16.84
CA GLU A 210 1.51 15.49 17.44
C GLU A 210 0.79 14.29 16.84
N ARG A 211 -0.08 13.64 17.63
CA ARG A 211 -0.99 12.61 17.10
C ARG A 211 -1.94 13.22 16.06
N PRO A 212 -2.36 12.48 15.04
CA PRO A 212 -3.21 13.04 13.97
C PRO A 212 -4.67 13.24 14.38
N PHE A 213 -5.15 12.45 15.33
CA PHE A 213 -6.53 12.45 15.82
C PHE A 213 -6.61 11.82 17.23
N ASP A 214 -7.65 12.20 17.97
CA ASP A 214 -7.89 11.64 19.31
C ASP A 214 -8.40 10.21 19.24
N ASN A 215 -9.35 9.94 18.34
CA ASN A 215 -10.10 8.69 18.28
C ASN A 215 -10.09 8.08 16.89
N VAL A 216 -10.06 6.74 16.82
CA VAL A 216 -10.30 5.97 15.60
C VAL A 216 -11.48 5.04 15.80
N LEU A 217 -12.57 5.32 15.09
CA LEU A 217 -13.74 4.46 15.05
C LEU A 217 -13.62 3.47 13.89
N ILE A 218 -13.47 2.19 14.22
CA ILE A 218 -13.25 1.13 13.25
C ILE A 218 -14.58 0.44 12.94
N HIS A 219 -14.96 0.43 11.68
CA HIS A 219 -16.12 -0.30 11.18
C HIS A 219 -15.71 -1.57 10.43
N GLY A 220 -16.65 -2.51 10.26
CA GLY A 220 -16.50 -3.67 9.41
C GLY A 220 -16.78 -3.37 7.94
N LEU A 221 -16.64 -4.39 7.08
CA LEU A 221 -16.91 -4.30 5.65
C LEU A 221 -18.30 -4.82 5.33
N ILE A 222 -18.94 -4.21 4.31
CA ILE A 222 -20.11 -4.81 3.67
C ILE A 222 -19.59 -5.85 2.67
N ARG A 223 -19.98 -7.10 2.87
CA ARG A 223 -19.65 -8.22 1.99
C ARG A 223 -20.80 -8.53 1.06
N ALA A 224 -20.48 -9.11 -0.09
CA ALA A 224 -21.50 -9.65 -0.98
C ALA A 224 -22.38 -10.69 -0.27
N GLU A 225 -23.52 -11.01 -0.83
CA GLU A 225 -24.50 -11.95 -0.25
C GLU A 225 -23.89 -13.33 0.01
N ASP A 226 -22.95 -13.78 -0.83
CA ASP A 226 -22.17 -15.01 -0.66
C ASP A 226 -21.06 -14.92 0.42
N GLY A 227 -20.89 -13.73 1.05
CA GLY A 227 -19.91 -13.47 2.10
C GLY A 227 -18.52 -13.10 1.60
N ARG A 228 -18.26 -13.08 0.28
CA ARG A 228 -16.97 -12.62 -0.25
C ARG A 228 -16.82 -11.10 -0.15
N LYS A 229 -15.57 -10.64 -0.01
CA LYS A 229 -15.28 -9.21 -0.10
C LYS A 229 -15.66 -8.71 -1.51
N MET A 230 -16.37 -7.58 -1.55
CA MET A 230 -16.69 -6.93 -2.82
C MET A 230 -15.43 -6.34 -3.44
N SER A 231 -15.22 -6.57 -4.73
CA SER A 231 -14.13 -5.97 -5.49
C SER A 231 -14.51 -5.72 -6.94
N LYS A 232 -13.90 -4.70 -7.55
CA LYS A 232 -14.12 -4.39 -8.97
C LYS A 232 -13.70 -5.54 -9.88
N SER A 233 -12.63 -6.25 -9.54
CA SER A 233 -12.10 -7.38 -10.30
C SER A 233 -13.03 -8.60 -10.30
N LEU A 234 -13.81 -8.80 -9.23
CA LEU A 234 -14.78 -9.88 -9.12
C LEU A 234 -16.15 -9.51 -9.70
N GLY A 235 -16.40 -8.23 -9.98
CA GLY A 235 -17.70 -7.77 -10.45
C GLY A 235 -18.87 -8.06 -9.50
N ASN A 236 -18.57 -8.27 -8.21
CA ASN A 236 -19.55 -8.60 -7.17
C ASN A 236 -19.91 -7.39 -6.28
N GLY A 237 -19.60 -6.19 -6.74
CA GLY A 237 -20.01 -4.95 -6.09
C GLY A 237 -21.50 -4.72 -6.27
N ILE A 238 -22.13 -4.14 -5.26
CA ILE A 238 -23.54 -3.73 -5.29
C ILE A 238 -23.55 -2.21 -5.45
N ASP A 239 -24.24 -1.73 -6.48
CA ASP A 239 -24.40 -0.28 -6.69
C ASP A 239 -25.48 0.23 -5.73
N PRO A 240 -25.12 1.15 -4.82
CA PRO A 240 -26.10 1.75 -3.91
C PRO A 240 -27.27 2.43 -4.63
N MET A 241 -27.06 2.97 -5.84
CA MET A 241 -28.12 3.64 -6.59
C MET A 241 -29.19 2.67 -7.08
N GLU A 242 -28.80 1.47 -7.54
CA GLU A 242 -29.76 0.42 -7.92
C GLU A 242 -30.65 0.01 -6.73
N ILE A 243 -30.04 -0.06 -5.53
CA ILE A 243 -30.78 -0.36 -4.30
C ILE A 243 -31.72 0.78 -3.91
N ILE A 244 -31.28 2.02 -4.03
CA ILE A 244 -32.11 3.20 -3.73
C ILE A 244 -33.29 3.27 -4.69
N ASP A 245 -33.08 3.00 -5.97
CA ASP A 245 -34.17 3.01 -6.98
C ASP A 245 -35.19 1.91 -6.71
N GLN A 246 -34.80 0.77 -6.20
CA GLN A 246 -35.67 -0.38 -5.96
C GLN A 246 -36.40 -0.30 -4.60
N TYR A 247 -35.69 0.06 -3.53
CA TYR A 247 -36.15 -0.04 -2.14
C TYR A 247 -36.28 1.32 -1.44
N GLY A 248 -35.71 2.36 -2.02
CA GLY A 248 -35.62 3.68 -1.41
C GLY A 248 -34.39 3.88 -0.54
N ALA A 249 -33.98 5.14 -0.42
CA ALA A 249 -32.80 5.52 0.35
C ALA A 249 -32.92 5.19 1.85
N ASP A 250 -34.11 5.30 2.42
CA ASP A 250 -34.33 5.05 3.85
C ASP A 250 -34.23 3.58 4.19
N ALA A 251 -34.65 2.68 3.31
CA ALA A 251 -34.51 1.24 3.49
C ALA A 251 -33.01 0.84 3.49
N LEU A 252 -32.22 1.37 2.56
CA LEU A 252 -30.78 1.14 2.53
C LEU A 252 -30.09 1.70 3.78
N ARG A 253 -30.40 2.91 4.18
CA ARG A 253 -29.84 3.54 5.39
C ARG A 253 -30.19 2.77 6.66
N TRP A 254 -31.43 2.32 6.77
CA TRP A 254 -31.89 1.49 7.88
C TRP A 254 -31.14 0.16 7.92
N PHE A 255 -31.03 -0.54 6.79
CA PHE A 255 -30.29 -1.78 6.68
C PHE A 255 -28.84 -1.63 7.15
N LEU A 256 -28.13 -0.62 6.65
CA LEU A 256 -26.73 -0.35 7.01
C LEU A 256 -26.56 -0.02 8.49
N SER A 257 -27.51 0.70 9.08
CA SER A 257 -27.45 1.11 10.49
C SER A 257 -27.86 -0.02 11.45
N ASN A 258 -28.91 -0.75 11.14
CA ASN A 258 -29.49 -1.76 12.01
C ASN A 258 -28.65 -3.05 12.05
N GLY A 259 -27.98 -3.39 10.95
CA GLY A 259 -27.16 -4.60 10.82
C GLY A 259 -25.71 -4.44 11.24
N SER A 260 -25.25 -3.22 11.59
CA SER A 260 -23.85 -2.95 11.84
C SER A 260 -23.46 -3.17 13.32
N SER A 261 -22.28 -3.76 13.51
CA SER A 261 -21.61 -3.80 14.80
C SER A 261 -20.17 -3.28 14.64
N PRO A 262 -19.65 -2.48 15.57
CA PRO A 262 -18.31 -1.90 15.44
C PRO A 262 -17.23 -2.95 15.17
N GLY A 263 -16.51 -2.77 14.06
CA GLY A 263 -15.41 -3.65 13.65
C GLY A 263 -15.80 -5.05 13.19
N GLN A 264 -17.06 -5.28 12.86
CA GLN A 264 -17.54 -6.56 12.33
C GLN A 264 -18.13 -6.40 10.93
N ASP A 265 -17.85 -7.39 10.08
CA ASP A 265 -18.41 -7.44 8.73
C ASP A 265 -19.90 -7.73 8.75
N MET A 266 -20.59 -7.15 7.78
CA MET A 266 -22.00 -7.40 7.53
C MET A 266 -22.16 -7.97 6.11
N ARG A 267 -22.99 -9.00 5.96
CA ARG A 267 -23.39 -9.48 4.64
C ARG A 267 -24.56 -8.67 4.12
N PHE A 268 -24.46 -8.27 2.88
CA PHE A 268 -25.58 -7.68 2.17
C PHE A 268 -26.71 -8.72 2.02
N SER A 269 -27.95 -8.30 2.16
CA SER A 269 -29.11 -9.19 2.00
C SER A 269 -30.30 -8.40 1.45
N TYR A 270 -30.79 -8.82 0.31
CA TYR A 270 -32.01 -8.24 -0.27
C TYR A 270 -33.24 -8.54 0.59
N GLU A 271 -33.35 -9.75 1.15
CA GLU A 271 -34.45 -10.15 2.02
C GLU A 271 -34.65 -9.28 3.27
N LYS A 272 -33.55 -8.63 3.72
CA LYS A 272 -33.61 -7.74 4.90
C LYS A 272 -34.02 -6.31 4.58
N MET A 273 -34.20 -5.99 3.30
CA MET A 273 -34.65 -4.69 2.85
C MET A 273 -36.12 -4.67 2.48
N ASP A 274 -36.73 -5.84 2.24
CA ASP A 274 -38.18 -6.04 2.11
C ASP A 274 -38.84 -5.93 3.48
#